data_c4e18a9fd1261009d470388ffcd9ac56
#
_entry.id   c4e18a9fd1261009d470388ffcd9ac56
#
_cell.length_a   1.000
_cell.length_b   1.000
_cell.length_c   1.000
_cell.angle_alpha   90.00
_cell.angle_beta   90.00
_cell.angle_gamma   90.00
#
_symmetry.space_group_name_H-M   'P 1'
#
loop_
_entity.id
_entity.type
_entity.pdbx_description
1 polymer ?
#
loop_
_entity_poly.entity_id
_entity_poly.type
_entity_poly.pdbx_seq_one_letter_code
_entity_poly.pdbx_strand_id
1 'polypeptide(L)'
;MKPTSGFSPAIQIGSTLAVALFATAARGDVIMDWNAKADAIAVEKQMANAPNARGQAMLHVAMFEAVNAIDRRYASYKLNLPADRAASRKAAAAAAAYDVLLALHPDKKADLDAALAGSLAGMAEDEAKSKGVELGKKAAAGIIALRANDGSNTPEDYRPATTAGVYVPTTIPIESKSSKIKPFVMVSASQFRAGPPPALTSETWTRDLNEIREIGSNASAKRSAEQTAIARFWFFTGPRTYNAIVRQVASIRKMDLVDCARLYALTSMAGADAFIAVFDAKYAYNLWRPVTAIRNADLTSNSATPREASWQPLGVTPMHPEYPCAHCIVASAISTVLQHVVGNEIGEITLTSPTAAGATRKWTRLQDYSDEVSSARIYAGFHYRFSTEAGKEMGKKIGDLTFGTQMLGAVADAQQKR
;
A
#
# COMPACT_ATOMS: atom_id res chain seq x y z
N MET A 1 51.27 33.92 -24.36
CA MET A 1 49.82 33.97 -24.55
C MET A 1 49.20 32.99 -23.56
N LYS A 2 48.49 33.48 -22.51
CA LYS A 2 47.80 32.69 -21.53
C LYS A 2 46.37 32.43 -21.99
N PRO A 3 45.78 31.23 -21.80
CA PRO A 3 44.34 31.06 -21.96
C PRO A 3 43.63 31.34 -20.63
N THR A 4 42.64 32.18 -20.67
CA THR A 4 41.73 32.53 -19.57
C THR A 4 40.68 31.48 -19.38
N SER A 5 40.61 30.94 -18.18
CA SER A 5 39.54 30.04 -17.73
C SER A 5 38.29 30.83 -17.38
N GLY A 6 37.20 30.60 -18.09
CA GLY A 6 35.88 31.11 -17.76
C GLY A 6 35.15 30.12 -16.87
N PHE A 7 34.93 30.46 -15.59
CA PHE A 7 33.97 29.77 -14.70
C PHE A 7 32.57 30.29 -14.99
N SER A 8 31.63 29.43 -15.37
CA SER A 8 30.20 29.72 -15.37
C SER A 8 29.60 29.42 -14.00
N PRO A 9 28.77 30.31 -13.44
CA PRO A 9 28.12 30.07 -12.17
C PRO A 9 26.94 29.08 -12.33
N ALA A 10 26.93 28.07 -11.47
CA ALA A 10 25.80 27.17 -11.32
C ALA A 10 24.60 27.94 -10.77
N ILE A 11 23.51 27.95 -11.50
CA ILE A 11 22.21 28.48 -11.04
C ILE A 11 21.59 27.43 -10.11
N GLN A 12 21.63 27.69 -8.80
CA GLN A 12 20.80 26.98 -7.83
C GLN A 12 19.35 27.47 -7.97
N ILE A 13 18.51 26.67 -8.61
CA ILE A 13 17.07 26.88 -8.60
C ILE A 13 16.53 26.31 -7.30
N GLY A 14 16.38 27.17 -6.30
CA GLY A 14 15.65 26.86 -5.08
C GLY A 14 14.15 26.78 -5.38
N SER A 15 13.63 25.55 -5.54
CA SER A 15 12.19 25.30 -5.66
C SER A 15 11.55 25.34 -4.29
N THR A 16 11.12 26.50 -3.85
CA THR A 16 10.15 26.64 -2.76
C THR A 16 8.78 26.18 -3.26
N LEU A 17 8.45 24.92 -2.99
CA LEU A 17 7.11 24.40 -3.24
C LEU A 17 6.16 25.01 -2.21
N ALA A 18 5.40 26.03 -2.60
CA ALA A 18 4.28 26.52 -1.82
C ALA A 18 3.18 25.46 -1.81
N VAL A 19 3.04 24.76 -0.69
CA VAL A 19 1.89 23.88 -0.42
C VAL A 19 0.70 24.79 -0.15
N ALA A 20 -0.16 24.98 -1.15
CA ALA A 20 -1.47 25.62 -0.96
C ALA A 20 -2.33 24.67 -0.12
N LEU A 21 -2.47 24.96 1.18
CA LEU A 21 -3.48 24.36 2.04
C LEU A 21 -4.85 24.86 1.57
N PHE A 22 -5.60 24.01 0.89
CA PHE A 22 -7.05 24.19 0.80
C PHE A 22 -7.67 23.76 2.13
N ALA A 23 -7.80 24.70 3.05
CA ALA A 23 -8.58 24.55 4.25
C ALA A 23 -10.06 24.77 3.93
N THR A 24 -10.76 23.72 3.51
CA THR A 24 -12.21 23.63 3.70
C THR A 24 -12.43 22.73 4.90
N ALA A 25 -12.77 23.35 6.02
CA ALA A 25 -13.07 22.66 7.28
C ALA A 25 -14.41 21.93 7.21
N ALA A 26 -14.48 20.79 6.52
CA ALA A 26 -15.29 19.69 7.00
C ALA A 26 -14.43 19.05 8.12
N ARG A 27 -14.88 19.14 9.39
CA ARG A 27 -14.22 18.43 10.48
C ARG A 27 -14.19 16.96 10.11
N GLY A 28 -13.01 16.47 9.67
CA GLY A 28 -12.78 15.08 9.35
C GLY A 28 -13.10 14.22 10.58
N ASP A 29 -13.54 13.00 10.34
CA ASP A 29 -13.60 11.98 11.37
C ASP A 29 -12.18 11.81 11.94
N VAL A 30 -12.05 11.68 13.25
CA VAL A 30 -10.76 11.49 13.93
C VAL A 30 -9.91 10.36 13.34
N ILE A 31 -10.56 9.32 12.80
CA ILE A 31 -9.86 8.22 12.09
C ILE A 31 -9.16 8.74 10.85
N MET A 32 -9.87 9.53 10.03
CA MET A 32 -9.31 10.11 8.79
C MET A 32 -8.21 11.13 9.08
N ASP A 33 -8.35 11.93 10.13
CA ASP A 33 -7.37 12.94 10.53
C ASP A 33 -6.04 12.27 10.95
N TRP A 34 -6.10 11.21 11.76
CA TRP A 34 -4.91 10.46 12.18
C TRP A 34 -4.31 9.63 11.04
N ASN A 35 -5.13 9.09 10.14
CA ASN A 35 -4.63 8.49 8.90
C ASN A 35 -3.86 9.51 8.06
N ALA A 36 -4.38 10.72 7.87
CA ALA A 36 -3.70 11.78 7.14
C ALA A 36 -2.38 12.20 7.83
N LYS A 37 -2.34 12.24 9.17
CA LYS A 37 -1.12 12.50 9.95
C LYS A 37 -0.06 11.42 9.72
N ALA A 38 -0.46 10.13 9.72
CA ALA A 38 0.44 9.02 9.44
C ALA A 38 0.97 9.07 8.00
N ASP A 39 0.12 9.41 7.01
CA ASP A 39 0.54 9.61 5.61
C ASP A 39 1.59 10.74 5.51
N ALA A 40 1.40 11.85 6.23
CA ALA A 40 2.34 12.97 6.23
C ALA A 40 3.71 12.58 6.81
N ILE A 41 3.74 11.85 7.92
CA ILE A 41 4.97 11.32 8.52
C ILE A 41 5.68 10.37 7.54
N ALA A 42 4.94 9.48 6.88
CA ALA A 42 5.52 8.55 5.91
C ALA A 42 6.16 9.27 4.71
N VAL A 43 5.54 10.36 4.23
CA VAL A 43 6.10 11.19 3.16
C VAL A 43 7.36 11.91 3.60
N GLU A 44 7.34 12.56 4.76
CA GLU A 44 8.49 13.29 5.30
C GLU A 44 9.69 12.37 5.52
N LYS A 45 9.44 11.15 6.04
CA LYS A 45 10.48 10.15 6.31
C LYS A 45 10.85 9.31 5.08
N GLN A 46 10.24 9.56 3.92
CA GLN A 46 10.43 8.78 2.69
C GLN A 46 10.35 7.26 2.93
N MET A 47 9.36 6.85 3.73
CA MET A 47 9.23 5.45 4.14
C MET A 47 9.01 4.52 2.96
N ALA A 48 9.69 3.36 2.97
CA ALA A 48 9.40 2.27 2.07
C ALA A 48 7.96 1.72 2.27
N ASN A 49 7.39 1.12 1.23
CA ASN A 49 5.97 0.78 1.21
C ASN A 49 5.57 -0.28 2.25
N ALA A 50 6.34 -1.37 2.42
CA ALA A 50 5.95 -2.44 3.34
C ALA A 50 6.06 -2.03 4.82
N PRO A 51 7.15 -1.38 5.29
CA PRO A 51 7.18 -0.81 6.64
C PRO A 51 6.06 0.21 6.91
N ASN A 52 5.74 1.06 5.93
CA ASN A 52 4.64 2.01 6.04
C ASN A 52 3.29 1.26 6.16
N ALA A 53 3.02 0.28 5.28
CA ALA A 53 1.78 -0.50 5.33
C ALA A 53 1.61 -1.23 6.67
N ARG A 54 2.69 -1.79 7.22
CA ARG A 54 2.70 -2.39 8.57
C ARG A 54 2.32 -1.36 9.64
N GLY A 55 2.93 -0.18 9.61
CA GLY A 55 2.61 0.91 10.56
C GLY A 55 1.17 1.37 10.46
N GLN A 56 0.66 1.54 9.25
CA GLN A 56 -0.75 1.89 9.00
C GLN A 56 -1.72 0.81 9.53
N ALA A 57 -1.40 -0.46 9.34
CA ALA A 57 -2.23 -1.55 9.87
C ALA A 57 -2.23 -1.55 11.41
N MET A 58 -1.08 -1.35 12.06
CA MET A 58 -1.01 -1.22 13.52
C MET A 58 -1.85 -0.05 14.02
N LEU A 59 -1.72 1.12 13.38
CA LEU A 59 -2.48 2.32 13.70
C LEU A 59 -3.99 2.08 13.65
N HIS A 60 -4.47 1.61 12.50
CA HIS A 60 -5.92 1.49 12.26
C HIS A 60 -6.54 0.36 13.06
N VAL A 61 -5.83 -0.75 13.28
CA VAL A 61 -6.32 -1.82 14.15
C VAL A 61 -6.41 -1.36 15.60
N ALA A 62 -5.45 -0.58 16.12
CA ALA A 62 -5.52 -0.04 17.47
C ALA A 62 -6.70 0.94 17.63
N MET A 63 -6.92 1.82 16.65
CA MET A 63 -8.08 2.72 16.65
C MET A 63 -9.40 1.95 16.60
N PHE A 64 -9.50 0.92 15.75
CA PHE A 64 -10.68 0.05 15.68
C PHE A 64 -10.95 -0.65 17.01
N GLU A 65 -9.94 -1.29 17.62
CA GLU A 65 -10.08 -2.00 18.90
C GLU A 65 -10.57 -1.06 20.00
N ALA A 66 -10.03 0.18 20.05
CA ALA A 66 -10.45 1.18 21.03
C ALA A 66 -11.91 1.62 20.84
N VAL A 67 -12.32 1.92 19.60
CA VAL A 67 -13.69 2.40 19.31
C VAL A 67 -14.70 1.26 19.46
N ASN A 68 -14.38 0.08 18.88
CA ASN A 68 -15.29 -1.05 18.88
C ASN A 68 -15.48 -1.66 20.28
N ALA A 69 -14.51 -1.55 21.18
CA ALA A 69 -14.67 -1.98 22.58
C ALA A 69 -15.85 -1.24 23.27
N ILE A 70 -16.07 0.05 22.94
CA ILE A 70 -17.17 0.87 23.43
C ILE A 70 -18.48 0.48 22.73
N ASP A 71 -18.48 0.42 21.40
CA ASP A 71 -19.69 0.21 20.58
C ASP A 71 -20.12 -1.26 20.52
N ARG A 72 -19.15 -2.20 20.55
CA ARG A 72 -19.37 -3.65 20.49
C ARG A 72 -20.22 -4.09 19.29
N ARG A 73 -20.01 -3.43 18.15
CA ARG A 73 -20.75 -3.70 16.92
C ARG A 73 -20.15 -4.88 16.12
N TYR A 74 -18.85 -5.06 16.26
CA TYR A 74 -18.08 -6.05 15.54
C TYR A 74 -17.26 -6.94 16.46
N ALA A 75 -16.85 -8.11 15.98
CA ALA A 75 -15.88 -8.94 16.67
C ALA A 75 -14.55 -8.17 16.82
N SER A 76 -13.90 -8.29 17.97
CA SER A 76 -12.57 -7.76 18.21
C SER A 76 -11.56 -8.45 17.29
N TYR A 77 -10.52 -7.73 16.86
CA TYR A 77 -9.43 -8.38 16.13
C TYR A 77 -8.68 -9.37 17.03
N LYS A 78 -8.17 -8.94 18.17
CA LYS A 78 -7.43 -9.82 19.11
C LYS A 78 -7.43 -9.39 20.58
N LEU A 79 -7.87 -8.16 20.90
CA LEU A 79 -7.62 -7.63 22.24
C LEU A 79 -8.76 -7.88 23.24
N ASN A 80 -10.01 -7.98 22.77
CA ASN A 80 -11.20 -8.17 23.64
C ASN A 80 -11.22 -7.24 24.85
N LEU A 81 -10.98 -5.93 24.62
CA LEU A 81 -10.86 -4.94 25.69
C LEU A 81 -12.18 -4.71 26.40
N PRO A 82 -12.23 -4.76 27.76
CA PRO A 82 -13.38 -4.27 28.49
C PRO A 82 -13.47 -2.75 28.39
N ALA A 83 -14.64 -2.22 28.13
CA ALA A 83 -14.83 -0.78 28.04
C ALA A 83 -16.19 -0.37 28.63
N ASP A 84 -16.21 0.82 29.20
CA ASP A 84 -17.43 1.53 29.59
C ASP A 84 -18.08 2.14 28.34
N ARG A 85 -19.37 1.89 28.14
CA ARG A 85 -20.13 2.47 27.02
C ARG A 85 -20.24 4.00 27.08
N ALA A 86 -20.03 4.60 28.24
CA ALA A 86 -19.97 6.03 28.42
C ALA A 86 -18.64 6.67 28.02
N ALA A 87 -17.59 5.86 27.74
CA ALA A 87 -16.28 6.38 27.33
C ALA A 87 -16.36 7.10 25.97
N SER A 88 -15.58 8.15 25.81
CA SER A 88 -15.50 8.92 24.56
C SER A 88 -14.78 8.12 23.46
N ARG A 89 -15.52 7.70 22.44
CA ARG A 89 -14.97 7.01 21.24
C ARG A 89 -13.91 7.82 20.54
N LYS A 90 -14.15 9.13 20.40
CA LYS A 90 -13.21 10.05 19.74
C LYS A 90 -11.90 10.16 20.51
N ALA A 91 -11.98 10.28 21.86
CA ALA A 91 -10.79 10.31 22.70
C ALA A 91 -10.02 8.97 22.65
N ALA A 92 -10.76 7.85 22.62
CA ALA A 92 -10.15 6.51 22.52
C ALA A 92 -9.40 6.31 21.19
N ALA A 93 -10.02 6.71 20.07
CA ALA A 93 -9.35 6.65 18.76
C ALA A 93 -8.11 7.54 18.72
N ALA A 94 -8.20 8.80 19.18
CA ALA A 94 -7.08 9.73 19.17
C ALA A 94 -5.90 9.25 20.03
N ALA A 95 -6.17 8.74 21.23
CA ALA A 95 -5.12 8.23 22.13
C ALA A 95 -4.48 6.95 21.57
N ALA A 96 -5.27 6.04 20.98
CA ALA A 96 -4.74 4.86 20.32
C ALA A 96 -3.81 5.20 19.15
N ALA A 97 -4.21 6.15 18.32
CA ALA A 97 -3.43 6.63 17.20
C ALA A 97 -2.11 7.29 17.64
N TYR A 98 -2.20 8.17 18.63
CA TYR A 98 -1.03 8.85 19.19
C TYR A 98 0.01 7.87 19.70
N ASP A 99 -0.37 6.93 20.56
CA ASP A 99 0.57 6.00 21.19
C ASP A 99 1.23 5.05 20.17
N VAL A 100 0.46 4.57 19.16
CA VAL A 100 1.04 3.75 18.09
C VAL A 100 2.04 4.56 17.26
N LEU A 101 1.67 5.77 16.83
CA LEU A 101 2.58 6.59 16.02
C LEU A 101 3.80 7.05 16.80
N LEU A 102 3.65 7.36 18.09
CA LEU A 102 4.78 7.71 18.97
C LEU A 102 5.76 6.53 19.13
N ALA A 103 5.23 5.31 19.29
CA ALA A 103 6.08 4.11 19.38
C ALA A 103 6.84 3.83 18.06
N LEU A 104 6.22 4.09 16.90
CA LEU A 104 6.83 3.91 15.60
C LEU A 104 7.77 5.06 15.19
N HIS A 105 7.49 6.28 15.68
CA HIS A 105 8.17 7.51 15.27
C HIS A 105 8.44 8.42 16.48
N PRO A 106 9.29 8.02 17.43
CA PRO A 106 9.55 8.79 18.66
C PRO A 106 10.14 10.18 18.39
N ASP A 107 10.82 10.36 17.26
CA ASP A 107 11.33 11.63 16.76
C ASP A 107 10.23 12.64 16.38
N LYS A 108 8.97 12.19 16.22
CA LYS A 108 7.81 13.03 15.91
C LYS A 108 6.97 13.42 17.12
N LYS A 109 7.51 13.24 18.34
CA LYS A 109 6.75 13.48 19.58
C LYS A 109 6.07 14.85 19.64
N ALA A 110 6.75 15.93 19.33
CA ALA A 110 6.18 17.28 19.39
C ALA A 110 5.00 17.47 18.43
N ASP A 111 5.11 16.97 17.20
CA ASP A 111 4.07 16.99 16.19
C ASP A 111 2.86 16.14 16.59
N LEU A 112 3.11 15.00 17.22
CA LEU A 112 2.08 14.09 17.70
C LEU A 112 1.37 14.64 18.94
N ASP A 113 2.09 15.27 19.85
CA ASP A 113 1.52 15.98 21.02
C ASP A 113 0.53 17.07 20.57
N ALA A 114 0.93 17.88 19.59
CA ALA A 114 0.05 18.91 19.03
C ALA A 114 -1.20 18.32 18.35
N ALA A 115 -1.03 17.21 17.61
CA ALA A 115 -2.15 16.52 16.96
C ALA A 115 -3.13 15.92 17.97
N LEU A 116 -2.61 15.32 19.07
CA LEU A 116 -3.47 14.79 20.15
C LEU A 116 -4.23 15.91 20.84
N ALA A 117 -3.53 17.00 21.22
CA ALA A 117 -4.17 18.17 21.84
C ALA A 117 -5.27 18.73 20.93
N GLY A 118 -5.02 18.86 19.62
CA GLY A 118 -6.01 19.29 18.65
C GLY A 118 -7.22 18.35 18.55
N SER A 119 -6.99 17.03 18.57
CA SER A 119 -8.05 16.02 18.51
C SER A 119 -8.94 16.05 19.78
N LEU A 120 -8.38 16.37 20.93
CA LEU A 120 -9.07 16.45 22.21
C LEU A 120 -9.64 17.84 22.52
N ALA A 121 -9.28 18.85 21.73
CA ALA A 121 -9.76 20.22 21.92
C ALA A 121 -11.28 20.30 21.81
N GLY A 122 -11.88 21.09 22.72
CA GLY A 122 -13.34 21.29 22.77
C GLY A 122 -14.14 20.11 23.32
N MET A 123 -13.48 19.03 23.77
CA MET A 123 -14.14 18.02 24.60
C MET A 123 -14.20 18.50 26.05
N ALA A 124 -15.32 18.21 26.75
CA ALA A 124 -15.38 18.43 28.17
C ALA A 124 -14.30 17.65 28.92
N GLU A 125 -13.75 18.24 29.97
CA GLU A 125 -12.80 17.55 30.86
C GLU A 125 -13.59 16.69 31.85
N ASP A 126 -14.11 15.56 31.38
CA ASP A 126 -15.01 14.68 32.13
C ASP A 126 -14.48 13.25 32.18
N GLU A 127 -15.22 12.40 32.88
CA GLU A 127 -14.92 10.97 33.02
C GLU A 127 -14.97 10.24 31.68
N ALA A 128 -15.86 10.62 30.76
CA ALA A 128 -15.97 10.00 29.45
C ALA A 128 -14.70 10.20 28.62
N LYS A 129 -14.14 11.42 28.62
CA LYS A 129 -12.86 11.72 27.98
C LYS A 129 -11.72 10.92 28.59
N SER A 130 -11.60 10.93 29.94
CA SER A 130 -10.56 10.23 30.66
C SER A 130 -10.59 8.72 30.41
N LYS A 131 -11.77 8.09 30.49
CA LYS A 131 -11.99 6.67 30.16
C LYS A 131 -11.64 6.36 28.70
N GLY A 132 -12.01 7.25 27.77
CA GLY A 132 -11.66 7.11 26.36
C GLY A 132 -10.15 7.10 26.13
N VAL A 133 -9.43 8.08 26.69
CA VAL A 133 -7.97 8.16 26.58
C VAL A 133 -7.30 6.91 27.17
N GLU A 134 -7.71 6.45 28.34
CA GLU A 134 -7.14 5.24 28.96
C GLU A 134 -7.37 4.00 28.09
N LEU A 135 -8.59 3.85 27.53
CA LEU A 135 -8.90 2.73 26.63
C LEU A 135 -8.05 2.77 25.37
N GLY A 136 -7.87 3.95 24.75
CA GLY A 136 -7.02 4.12 23.59
C GLY A 136 -5.56 3.70 23.85
N LYS A 137 -5.02 4.10 25.00
CA LYS A 137 -3.67 3.66 25.43
C LYS A 137 -3.58 2.15 25.59
N LYS A 138 -4.58 1.51 26.18
CA LYS A 138 -4.63 0.03 26.31
C LYS A 138 -4.68 -0.65 24.95
N ALA A 139 -5.46 -0.14 24.00
CA ALA A 139 -5.53 -0.66 22.65
C ALA A 139 -4.18 -0.54 21.92
N ALA A 140 -3.55 0.64 21.97
CA ALA A 140 -2.23 0.85 21.40
C ALA A 140 -1.17 -0.09 21.98
N ALA A 141 -1.08 -0.18 23.31
CA ALA A 141 -0.14 -1.06 24.00
C ALA A 141 -0.33 -2.53 23.59
N GLY A 142 -1.59 -2.99 23.49
CA GLY A 142 -1.92 -4.34 23.05
C GLY A 142 -1.43 -4.62 21.62
N ILE A 143 -1.70 -3.72 20.66
CA ILE A 143 -1.26 -3.90 19.27
C ILE A 143 0.26 -3.80 19.14
N ILE A 144 0.92 -2.87 19.83
CA ILE A 144 2.37 -2.76 19.87
C ILE A 144 3.00 -4.06 20.39
N ALA A 145 2.47 -4.62 21.48
CA ALA A 145 2.93 -5.89 22.06
C ALA A 145 2.75 -7.07 21.10
N LEU A 146 1.60 -7.17 20.42
CA LEU A 146 1.34 -8.21 19.42
C LEU A 146 2.32 -8.16 18.22
N ARG A 147 2.88 -6.98 17.93
CA ARG A 147 3.77 -6.76 16.80
C ARG A 147 5.23 -6.55 17.19
N ALA A 148 5.59 -6.64 18.46
CA ALA A 148 6.96 -6.40 18.94
C ALA A 148 7.99 -7.36 18.33
N ASN A 149 7.62 -8.63 18.13
CA ASN A 149 8.48 -9.70 17.59
C ASN A 149 7.87 -10.29 16.32
N ASP A 150 7.44 -9.47 15.40
CA ASP A 150 6.76 -9.90 14.19
C ASP A 150 7.68 -10.11 12.98
N GLY A 151 8.99 -10.04 13.16
CA GLY A 151 9.98 -10.23 12.10
C GLY A 151 10.36 -8.96 11.33
N SER A 152 9.76 -7.81 11.64
CA SER A 152 10.08 -6.54 10.95
C SER A 152 11.54 -6.08 11.10
N ASN A 153 12.23 -6.54 12.14
CA ASN A 153 13.63 -6.22 12.43
C ASN A 153 14.60 -7.29 11.87
N THR A 154 14.13 -8.26 11.08
CA THR A 154 15.01 -9.26 10.46
C THR A 154 16.05 -8.58 9.58
N PRO A 155 17.35 -8.95 9.67
CA PRO A 155 18.38 -8.39 8.81
C PRO A 155 18.16 -8.77 7.35
N GLU A 156 18.77 -7.98 6.45
CA GLU A 156 18.83 -8.27 5.02
C GLU A 156 19.73 -9.48 4.78
N ASP A 157 19.26 -10.48 4.02
CA ASP A 157 19.98 -11.72 3.74
C ASP A 157 19.95 -12.13 2.26
N TYR A 158 19.45 -11.26 1.37
CA TYR A 158 19.34 -11.57 -0.05
C TYR A 158 20.71 -11.76 -0.70
N ARG A 159 20.84 -12.86 -1.46
CA ARG A 159 22.03 -13.17 -2.27
C ARG A 159 21.64 -13.24 -3.75
N PRO A 160 22.23 -12.37 -4.61
CA PRO A 160 21.95 -12.40 -6.03
C PRO A 160 22.55 -13.66 -6.70
N ALA A 161 21.88 -14.11 -7.77
CA ALA A 161 22.38 -15.12 -8.68
C ALA A 161 22.29 -14.57 -10.12
N THR A 162 23.14 -15.10 -11.04
CA THR A 162 23.28 -14.57 -12.40
C THR A 162 23.09 -15.67 -13.43
N THR A 163 21.85 -16.10 -13.64
CA THR A 163 21.48 -17.04 -14.71
C THR A 163 20.34 -16.45 -15.54
N ALA A 164 20.13 -16.95 -16.77
CA ALA A 164 18.99 -16.54 -17.58
C ALA A 164 17.68 -16.80 -16.82
N GLY A 165 16.76 -15.86 -16.87
CA GLY A 165 15.48 -15.90 -16.13
C GLY A 165 15.54 -15.32 -14.72
N VAL A 166 16.71 -15.09 -14.13
CA VAL A 166 16.88 -14.61 -12.76
C VAL A 166 17.06 -13.09 -12.72
N TYR A 167 16.49 -12.47 -11.69
CA TYR A 167 16.59 -11.03 -11.43
C TYR A 167 18.06 -10.64 -11.18
N VAL A 168 18.51 -9.62 -11.90
CA VAL A 168 19.87 -9.07 -11.78
C VAL A 168 19.79 -7.71 -11.09
N PRO A 169 20.17 -7.60 -9.82
CA PRO A 169 20.21 -6.32 -9.12
C PRO A 169 21.47 -5.54 -9.51
N THR A 170 21.32 -4.22 -9.66
CA THR A 170 22.42 -3.27 -9.81
C THR A 170 22.73 -2.51 -8.53
N THR A 171 21.91 -2.73 -7.50
CA THR A 171 22.04 -2.18 -6.13
C THR A 171 21.41 -3.18 -5.16
N ILE A 172 21.47 -2.90 -3.85
CA ILE A 172 20.79 -3.74 -2.85
C ILE A 172 19.28 -3.74 -3.15
N PRO A 173 18.67 -4.91 -3.37
CA PRO A 173 17.24 -5.02 -3.63
C PRO A 173 16.44 -4.55 -2.41
N ILE A 174 15.28 -3.98 -2.68
CA ILE A 174 14.38 -3.51 -1.62
C ILE A 174 13.41 -4.62 -1.18
N GLU A 175 12.96 -4.55 0.07
CA GLU A 175 11.87 -5.37 0.66
C GLU A 175 12.12 -6.88 0.68
N SER A 176 13.35 -7.36 0.52
CA SER A 176 13.66 -8.81 0.52
C SER A 176 13.28 -9.50 1.83
N LYS A 177 13.35 -8.78 2.95
CA LYS A 177 12.98 -9.27 4.28
C LYS A 177 11.48 -9.17 4.60
N SER A 178 10.67 -8.57 3.74
CA SER A 178 9.24 -8.33 4.04
C SER A 178 8.46 -9.65 4.19
N SER A 179 8.88 -10.73 3.54
CA SER A 179 8.31 -12.07 3.72
C SER A 179 8.54 -12.68 5.11
N LYS A 180 9.47 -12.13 5.89
CA LYS A 180 9.75 -12.58 7.27
C LYS A 180 8.79 -11.97 8.29
N ILE A 181 8.03 -10.95 7.88
CA ILE A 181 7.07 -10.28 8.74
C ILE A 181 5.85 -11.19 8.92
N LYS A 182 5.42 -11.38 10.18
CA LYS A 182 4.19 -12.11 10.50
C LYS A 182 2.98 -11.37 9.91
N PRO A 183 2.14 -12.02 9.11
CA PRO A 183 0.94 -11.41 8.56
C PRO A 183 -0.05 -10.96 9.65
N PHE A 184 -0.96 -10.07 9.29
CA PHE A 184 -2.07 -9.65 10.16
C PHE A 184 -3.23 -10.64 10.14
N VAL A 185 -3.55 -11.18 8.97
CA VAL A 185 -4.70 -12.05 8.72
C VAL A 185 -4.29 -13.41 8.16
N MET A 186 -3.40 -13.43 7.17
CA MET A 186 -2.91 -14.66 6.59
C MET A 186 -2.17 -15.51 7.64
N VAL A 187 -2.18 -16.84 7.49
CA VAL A 187 -1.46 -17.76 8.37
C VAL A 187 0.04 -17.81 8.08
N SER A 188 0.44 -17.49 6.85
CA SER A 188 1.85 -17.40 6.41
C SER A 188 1.99 -16.46 5.23
N ALA A 189 3.21 -15.95 4.98
CA ALA A 189 3.53 -15.14 3.82
C ALA A 189 3.22 -15.85 2.48
N SER A 190 3.35 -17.17 2.45
CA SER A 190 3.18 -18.01 1.26
C SER A 190 1.75 -18.56 1.07
N GLN A 191 0.80 -18.23 1.95
CA GLN A 191 -0.56 -18.81 1.91
C GLN A 191 -1.24 -18.72 0.54
N PHE A 192 -1.07 -17.59 -0.15
CA PHE A 192 -1.66 -17.36 -1.48
C PHE A 192 -0.61 -17.20 -2.56
N ARG A 193 0.62 -17.71 -2.34
CA ARG A 193 1.66 -17.64 -3.38
C ARG A 193 1.14 -18.25 -4.67
N ALA A 194 1.18 -17.47 -5.75
CA ALA A 194 0.80 -17.95 -7.08
C ALA A 194 1.73 -19.10 -7.52
N GLY A 195 1.30 -19.89 -8.49
CA GLY A 195 2.17 -20.88 -9.15
C GLY A 195 3.41 -20.23 -9.76
N PRO A 196 4.38 -21.02 -10.23
CA PRO A 196 5.61 -20.50 -10.86
C PRO A 196 5.28 -19.66 -12.10
N PRO A 197 6.15 -18.69 -12.46
CA PRO A 197 5.99 -17.94 -13.70
C PRO A 197 6.08 -18.91 -14.91
N PRO A 198 5.53 -18.53 -16.07
CA PRO A 198 5.63 -19.33 -17.30
C PRO A 198 7.08 -19.63 -17.69
N ALA A 199 7.32 -20.83 -18.20
CA ALA A 199 8.62 -21.19 -18.75
C ALA A 199 9.04 -20.23 -19.88
N LEU A 200 10.33 -19.89 -19.98
CA LEU A 200 10.85 -18.90 -20.94
C LEU A 200 10.61 -19.30 -22.42
N THR A 201 10.31 -20.58 -22.66
CA THR A 201 9.99 -21.13 -24.00
C THR A 201 8.49 -21.27 -24.24
N SER A 202 7.62 -20.95 -23.28
CA SER A 202 6.16 -21.11 -23.39
C SER A 202 5.53 -20.03 -24.28
N GLU A 203 4.35 -20.35 -24.81
CA GLU A 203 3.54 -19.40 -25.59
C GLU A 203 3.13 -18.18 -24.75
N THR A 204 2.76 -18.39 -23.48
CA THR A 204 2.41 -17.31 -22.54
C THR A 204 3.58 -16.35 -22.35
N TRP A 205 4.77 -16.88 -22.13
CA TRP A 205 5.98 -16.05 -22.03
C TRP A 205 6.21 -15.26 -23.31
N THR A 206 6.17 -15.93 -24.46
CA THR A 206 6.39 -15.32 -25.78
C THR A 206 5.41 -14.17 -26.04
N ARG A 207 4.13 -14.41 -25.81
CA ARG A 207 3.08 -13.40 -25.98
C ARG A 207 3.34 -12.18 -25.09
N ASP A 208 3.54 -12.41 -23.81
CA ASP A 208 3.59 -11.31 -22.82
C ASP A 208 4.94 -10.56 -22.89
N LEU A 209 6.05 -11.23 -23.25
CA LEU A 209 7.31 -10.56 -23.52
C LEU A 209 7.21 -9.66 -24.75
N ASN A 210 6.61 -10.15 -25.85
CA ASN A 210 6.43 -9.34 -27.05
C ASN A 210 5.46 -8.19 -26.83
N GLU A 211 4.38 -8.37 -26.06
CA GLU A 211 3.47 -7.28 -25.68
C GLU A 211 4.23 -6.16 -24.96
N ILE A 212 4.98 -6.49 -23.91
CA ILE A 212 5.66 -5.47 -23.12
C ILE A 212 6.84 -4.86 -23.88
N ARG A 213 7.50 -5.60 -24.77
CA ARG A 213 8.55 -5.10 -25.64
C ARG A 213 8.01 -3.97 -26.54
N GLU A 214 6.82 -4.15 -27.09
CA GLU A 214 6.19 -3.18 -28.00
C GLU A 214 5.54 -2.00 -27.25
N ILE A 215 4.72 -2.27 -26.23
CA ILE A 215 3.95 -1.24 -25.54
C ILE A 215 4.77 -0.59 -24.42
N GLY A 216 5.61 -1.35 -23.71
CA GLY A 216 6.35 -0.89 -22.53
C GLY A 216 7.59 -0.05 -22.83
N SER A 217 8.08 -0.03 -24.08
CA SER A 217 9.27 0.70 -24.51
C SER A 217 9.12 2.21 -24.29
N ASN A 218 10.19 2.90 -23.89
CA ASN A 218 10.23 4.36 -23.83
C ASN A 218 10.01 5.01 -25.22
N ALA A 219 10.40 4.32 -26.30
CA ALA A 219 10.25 4.72 -27.70
C ALA A 219 9.07 4.00 -28.39
N SER A 220 8.07 3.51 -27.65
CA SER A 220 6.94 2.77 -28.21
C SER A 220 6.14 3.61 -29.23
N ALA A 221 6.01 3.08 -30.45
CA ALA A 221 5.10 3.61 -31.47
C ALA A 221 3.66 3.06 -31.34
N LYS A 222 3.47 2.01 -30.55
CA LYS A 222 2.15 1.35 -30.37
C LYS A 222 1.40 1.83 -29.14
N ARG A 223 2.08 2.37 -28.12
CA ARG A 223 1.44 2.90 -26.93
C ARG A 223 0.78 4.26 -27.23
N SER A 224 -0.52 4.37 -26.89
CA SER A 224 -1.26 5.63 -27.06
C SER A 224 -0.81 6.70 -26.06
N ALA A 225 -1.20 7.97 -26.32
CA ALA A 225 -0.96 9.07 -25.39
C ALA A 225 -1.67 8.82 -24.04
N GLU A 226 -2.89 8.29 -24.05
CA GLU A 226 -3.65 7.94 -22.85
C GLU A 226 -2.96 6.81 -22.05
N GLN A 227 -2.50 5.76 -22.69
CA GLN A 227 -1.74 4.69 -22.03
C GLN A 227 -0.44 5.22 -21.41
N THR A 228 0.19 6.20 -22.05
CA THR A 228 1.38 6.87 -21.49
C THR A 228 1.02 7.71 -20.26
N ALA A 229 -0.11 8.42 -20.28
CA ALA A 229 -0.61 9.19 -19.15
C ALA A 229 -0.96 8.27 -17.97
N ILE A 230 -1.66 7.15 -18.22
CA ILE A 230 -1.96 6.11 -17.23
C ILE A 230 -0.67 5.57 -16.61
N ALA A 231 0.30 5.18 -17.42
CA ALA A 231 1.56 4.63 -16.93
C ALA A 231 2.28 5.60 -15.99
N ARG A 232 2.40 6.87 -16.41
CA ARG A 232 3.07 7.93 -15.61
C ARG A 232 2.32 8.22 -14.32
N PHE A 233 0.98 8.22 -14.35
CA PHE A 233 0.16 8.43 -13.15
C PHE A 233 0.41 7.38 -12.09
N TRP A 234 0.60 6.11 -12.49
CA TRP A 234 0.77 4.97 -11.60
C TRP A 234 2.23 4.49 -11.47
N PHE A 235 3.24 5.31 -11.80
CA PHE A 235 4.63 4.92 -11.57
C PHE A 235 4.91 4.64 -10.10
N PHE A 236 4.31 5.42 -9.22
CA PHE A 236 4.38 5.23 -7.78
C PHE A 236 3.00 4.96 -7.20
N THR A 237 2.90 3.94 -6.35
CA THR A 237 1.77 3.69 -5.46
C THR A 237 2.30 3.27 -4.09
N GLY A 238 1.50 3.51 -3.05
CA GLY A 238 1.83 3.12 -1.68
C GLY A 238 0.62 3.35 -0.78
N PRO A 239 0.73 3.08 0.51
CA PRO A 239 -0.38 3.25 1.45
C PRO A 239 -1.10 4.59 1.32
N ARG A 240 -0.36 5.70 1.17
CA ARG A 240 -0.94 7.04 0.97
C ARG A 240 -1.90 7.12 -0.23
N THR A 241 -1.56 6.49 -1.35
CA THR A 241 -2.41 6.50 -2.55
C THR A 241 -3.74 5.79 -2.27
N TYR A 242 -3.68 4.64 -1.64
CA TYR A 242 -4.88 3.85 -1.31
C TYR A 242 -5.68 4.46 -0.17
N ASN A 243 -5.03 5.03 0.85
CA ASN A 243 -5.67 5.76 1.93
C ASN A 243 -6.52 6.94 1.41
N ALA A 244 -6.06 7.62 0.34
CA ALA A 244 -6.84 8.68 -0.30
C ALA A 244 -8.15 8.16 -0.91
N ILE A 245 -8.16 6.93 -1.44
CA ILE A 245 -9.36 6.25 -1.92
C ILE A 245 -10.27 5.90 -0.72
N VAL A 246 -9.71 5.28 0.31
CA VAL A 246 -10.47 4.87 1.52
C VAL A 246 -11.13 6.08 2.17
N ARG A 247 -10.44 7.22 2.30
CA ARG A 247 -11.01 8.47 2.82
C ARG A 247 -12.22 8.95 2.01
N GLN A 248 -12.11 8.94 0.69
CA GLN A 248 -13.22 9.35 -0.18
C GLN A 248 -14.40 8.40 -0.08
N VAL A 249 -14.16 7.09 -0.07
CA VAL A 249 -15.21 6.07 0.11
C VAL A 249 -15.94 6.25 1.45
N ALA A 250 -15.21 6.41 2.55
CA ALA A 250 -15.80 6.64 3.87
C ALA A 250 -16.66 7.92 3.90
N SER A 251 -16.17 9.00 3.27
CA SER A 251 -16.88 10.28 3.18
C SER A 251 -18.12 10.18 2.29
N ILE A 252 -18.04 9.57 1.12
CA ILE A 252 -19.17 9.38 0.19
C ILE A 252 -20.28 8.55 0.87
N ARG A 253 -19.90 7.52 1.62
CA ARG A 253 -20.84 6.65 2.34
C ARG A 253 -21.27 7.22 3.70
N LYS A 254 -20.75 8.38 4.11
CA LYS A 254 -21.07 9.03 5.40
C LYS A 254 -20.95 8.06 6.58
N MET A 255 -19.86 7.28 6.59
CA MET A 255 -19.65 6.25 7.61
C MET A 255 -19.55 6.88 8.99
N ASP A 256 -20.16 6.23 9.98
CA ASP A 256 -19.94 6.61 11.37
C ASP A 256 -18.56 6.18 11.88
N LEU A 257 -18.21 6.58 13.08
CA LEU A 257 -16.86 6.43 13.61
C LEU A 257 -16.40 4.97 13.66
N VAL A 258 -17.25 4.03 14.09
CA VAL A 258 -16.85 2.63 14.21
C VAL A 258 -16.78 1.94 12.86
N ASP A 259 -17.67 2.27 11.92
CA ASP A 259 -17.64 1.76 10.56
C ASP A 259 -16.42 2.29 9.81
N CYS A 260 -16.09 3.57 10.00
CA CYS A 260 -14.87 4.18 9.48
C CYS A 260 -13.62 3.49 10.03
N ALA A 261 -13.53 3.29 11.35
CA ALA A 261 -12.40 2.59 11.97
C ALA A 261 -12.26 1.16 11.46
N ARG A 262 -13.37 0.42 11.28
CA ARG A 262 -13.38 -0.92 10.71
C ARG A 262 -12.88 -0.93 9.27
N LEU A 263 -13.38 -0.02 8.43
CA LEU A 263 -12.97 0.08 7.03
C LEU A 263 -11.46 0.27 6.91
N TYR A 264 -10.91 1.22 7.66
CA TYR A 264 -9.48 1.49 7.67
C TYR A 264 -8.66 0.31 8.21
N ALA A 265 -9.10 -0.35 9.26
CA ALA A 265 -8.42 -1.52 9.80
C ALA A 265 -8.39 -2.68 8.78
N LEU A 266 -9.52 -3.02 8.17
CA LEU A 266 -9.60 -4.08 7.16
C LEU A 266 -8.73 -3.78 5.93
N THR A 267 -8.84 -2.58 5.36
CA THR A 267 -8.07 -2.21 4.17
C THR A 267 -6.57 -2.14 4.45
N SER A 268 -6.17 -1.69 5.63
CA SER A 268 -4.76 -1.61 6.01
C SER A 268 -4.16 -2.99 6.31
N MET A 269 -4.91 -3.90 6.95
CA MET A 269 -4.46 -5.28 7.16
C MET A 269 -4.30 -6.00 5.83
N ALA A 270 -5.30 -5.90 4.93
CA ALA A 270 -5.21 -6.50 3.59
C ALA A 270 -4.03 -5.94 2.78
N GLY A 271 -3.81 -4.63 2.86
CA GLY A 271 -2.67 -3.98 2.19
C GLY A 271 -1.31 -4.43 2.75
N ALA A 272 -1.18 -4.54 4.06
CA ALA A 272 0.04 -5.03 4.70
C ALA A 272 0.32 -6.50 4.35
N ASP A 273 -0.69 -7.36 4.41
CA ASP A 273 -0.56 -8.76 4.05
C ASP A 273 -0.26 -8.95 2.55
N ALA A 274 -0.81 -8.07 1.68
CA ALA A 274 -0.48 -8.06 0.27
C ALA A 274 1.01 -7.74 0.01
N PHE A 275 1.62 -6.80 0.75
CA PHE A 275 3.06 -6.55 0.67
C PHE A 275 3.87 -7.75 1.15
N ILE A 276 3.48 -8.38 2.26
CA ILE A 276 4.17 -9.57 2.78
C ILE A 276 4.11 -10.71 1.75
N ALA A 277 2.94 -11.01 1.21
CA ALA A 277 2.72 -12.08 0.25
C ALA A 277 3.46 -11.86 -1.08
N VAL A 278 3.45 -10.62 -1.60
CA VAL A 278 4.08 -10.35 -2.88
C VAL A 278 5.60 -10.44 -2.80
N PHE A 279 6.21 -9.96 -1.71
CA PHE A 279 7.66 -10.06 -1.56
C PHE A 279 8.13 -11.48 -1.22
N ASP A 280 7.29 -12.28 -0.55
CA ASP A 280 7.52 -13.71 -0.43
C ASP A 280 7.59 -14.39 -1.81
N ALA A 281 6.59 -14.20 -2.65
CA ALA A 281 6.56 -14.78 -3.99
C ALA A 281 7.68 -14.25 -4.90
N LYS A 282 7.97 -12.94 -4.86
CA LYS A 282 9.03 -12.32 -5.66
C LYS A 282 10.40 -12.94 -5.40
N TYR A 283 10.76 -13.08 -4.14
CA TYR A 283 12.08 -13.62 -3.78
C TYR A 283 12.13 -15.16 -3.82
N ALA A 284 10.96 -15.83 -3.78
CA ALA A 284 10.89 -17.26 -4.05
C ALA A 284 11.13 -17.61 -5.53
N TYR A 285 10.57 -16.82 -6.44
CA TYR A 285 10.70 -17.07 -7.89
C TYR A 285 11.87 -16.32 -8.53
N ASN A 286 12.25 -15.18 -7.98
CA ASN A 286 13.38 -14.35 -8.38
C ASN A 286 13.44 -14.03 -9.89
N LEU A 287 12.27 -13.83 -10.54
CA LEU A 287 12.16 -13.63 -11.97
C LEU A 287 12.78 -12.30 -12.42
N TRP A 288 13.51 -12.32 -13.53
CA TRP A 288 14.10 -11.14 -14.13
C TRP A 288 13.07 -10.14 -14.67
N ARG A 289 13.48 -8.87 -14.71
CA ARG A 289 12.66 -7.77 -15.23
C ARG A 289 12.63 -7.75 -16.75
N PRO A 290 11.57 -7.16 -17.37
CA PRO A 290 11.47 -7.02 -18.82
C PRO A 290 12.71 -6.41 -19.46
N VAL A 291 13.32 -5.39 -18.85
CA VAL A 291 14.53 -4.76 -19.35
C VAL A 291 15.70 -5.75 -19.48
N THR A 292 15.83 -6.66 -18.51
CA THR A 292 16.86 -7.70 -18.57
C THR A 292 16.50 -8.79 -19.57
N ALA A 293 15.25 -9.24 -19.55
CA ALA A 293 14.77 -10.33 -20.42
C ALA A 293 14.83 -9.95 -21.91
N ILE A 294 14.37 -8.77 -22.29
CA ILE A 294 14.35 -8.33 -23.69
C ILE A 294 15.75 -8.10 -24.22
N ARG A 295 16.64 -7.54 -23.39
CA ARG A 295 18.05 -7.32 -23.78
C ARG A 295 18.87 -8.61 -23.91
N ASN A 296 18.42 -9.70 -23.31
CA ASN A 296 19.09 -10.99 -23.27
C ASN A 296 18.16 -12.13 -23.75
N ALA A 297 17.20 -11.82 -24.63
CA ALA A 297 16.22 -12.80 -25.08
C ALA A 297 16.85 -13.99 -25.85
N ASP A 298 18.02 -13.79 -26.46
CA ASP A 298 18.82 -14.82 -27.11
C ASP A 298 19.33 -15.92 -26.15
N LEU A 299 19.36 -15.65 -24.82
CA LEU A 299 19.74 -16.64 -23.82
C LEU A 299 18.59 -17.61 -23.44
N THR A 300 17.40 -17.43 -23.97
CA THR A 300 16.20 -18.21 -23.56
C THR A 300 15.93 -19.43 -24.46
N SER A 301 16.68 -19.61 -25.54
CA SER A 301 16.38 -20.62 -26.58
C SER A 301 14.98 -20.49 -27.20
N ASN A 302 14.41 -19.31 -27.18
CA ASN A 302 13.08 -18.99 -27.72
C ASN A 302 13.23 -18.05 -28.93
N SER A 303 13.22 -18.60 -30.13
CA SER A 303 13.38 -17.83 -31.37
C SER A 303 12.23 -16.83 -31.66
N ALA A 304 11.07 -16.99 -31.00
CA ALA A 304 9.94 -16.09 -31.15
C ALA A 304 10.03 -14.83 -30.27
N THR A 305 11.08 -14.70 -29.46
CA THR A 305 11.38 -13.54 -28.63
C THR A 305 12.70 -12.89 -29.07
N PRO A 306 12.70 -12.00 -30.08
CA PRO A 306 13.93 -11.42 -30.60
C PRO A 306 14.58 -10.50 -29.55
N ARG A 307 15.91 -10.58 -29.48
CA ARG A 307 16.73 -9.70 -28.65
C ARG A 307 16.69 -8.25 -29.13
N GLU A 308 16.54 -7.31 -28.19
CA GLU A 308 16.66 -5.88 -28.44
C GLU A 308 17.60 -5.25 -27.41
N ALA A 309 18.88 -5.14 -27.76
CA ALA A 309 19.97 -4.78 -26.83
C ALA A 309 19.84 -3.37 -26.24
N SER A 310 19.18 -2.45 -26.93
CA SER A 310 18.98 -1.06 -26.51
C SER A 310 17.62 -0.79 -25.85
N TRP A 311 16.76 -1.80 -25.73
CA TRP A 311 15.41 -1.63 -25.17
C TRP A 311 15.44 -1.01 -23.77
N GLN A 312 14.56 -0.05 -23.55
CA GLN A 312 14.38 0.60 -22.24
C GLN A 312 12.88 0.74 -21.91
N PRO A 313 12.49 0.53 -20.66
CA PRO A 313 11.13 0.80 -20.22
C PRO A 313 10.83 2.29 -20.19
N LEU A 314 9.54 2.66 -20.15
CA LEU A 314 9.09 4.06 -20.06
C LEU A 314 9.59 4.77 -18.80
N GLY A 315 9.76 4.06 -17.70
CA GLY A 315 10.22 4.62 -16.42
C GLY A 315 11.31 3.78 -15.77
N VAL A 316 11.73 4.18 -14.56
CA VAL A 316 12.76 3.45 -13.80
C VAL A 316 12.23 2.12 -13.30
N THR A 317 12.92 1.04 -13.65
CA THR A 317 12.57 -0.31 -13.20
C THR A 317 12.69 -0.44 -11.69
N PRO A 318 11.66 -0.95 -10.98
CA PRO A 318 11.73 -1.16 -9.54
C PRO A 318 12.82 -2.15 -9.13
N MET A 319 13.51 -1.87 -8.02
CA MET A 319 14.69 -2.60 -7.54
C MET A 319 14.31 -3.87 -6.74
N HIS A 320 13.53 -4.77 -7.34
CA HIS A 320 13.16 -6.06 -6.80
C HIS A 320 12.72 -7.00 -7.93
N PRO A 321 12.67 -8.34 -7.73
CA PRO A 321 12.25 -9.30 -8.74
C PRO A 321 10.89 -8.98 -9.36
N GLU A 322 10.68 -9.47 -10.59
CA GLU A 322 9.53 -9.09 -11.39
C GLU A 322 8.22 -9.68 -10.88
N TYR A 323 8.15 -11.00 -10.63
CA TYR A 323 6.92 -11.77 -10.48
C TYR A 323 6.58 -12.10 -9.03
N PRO A 324 5.29 -11.95 -8.63
CA PRO A 324 4.17 -11.27 -9.31
C PRO A 324 4.18 -9.74 -9.09
N CYS A 325 3.26 -9.02 -9.75
CA CYS A 325 3.16 -7.56 -9.70
C CYS A 325 2.75 -7.02 -8.33
N ALA A 326 3.61 -6.22 -7.67
CA ALA A 326 3.33 -5.66 -6.34
C ALA A 326 2.21 -4.61 -6.34
N HIS A 327 2.17 -3.72 -7.35
CA HIS A 327 1.09 -2.73 -7.47
C HIS A 327 -0.27 -3.42 -7.60
N CYS A 328 -0.31 -4.49 -8.41
CA CYS A 328 -1.55 -5.21 -8.72
C CYS A 328 -2.13 -5.94 -7.52
N ILE A 329 -1.29 -6.60 -6.72
CA ILE A 329 -1.76 -7.33 -5.52
C ILE A 329 -2.32 -6.36 -4.47
N VAL A 330 -1.64 -5.24 -4.21
CA VAL A 330 -2.09 -4.27 -3.19
C VAL A 330 -3.37 -3.56 -3.63
N ALA A 331 -3.43 -3.09 -4.89
CA ALA A 331 -4.63 -2.47 -5.43
C ALA A 331 -5.83 -3.42 -5.38
N SER A 332 -5.64 -4.68 -5.78
CA SER A 332 -6.69 -5.70 -5.77
C SER A 332 -7.14 -6.06 -4.35
N ALA A 333 -6.22 -6.24 -3.40
CA ALA A 333 -6.57 -6.57 -2.01
C ALA A 333 -7.44 -5.48 -1.36
N ILE A 334 -7.02 -4.23 -1.50
CA ILE A 334 -7.76 -3.08 -0.95
C ILE A 334 -9.09 -2.89 -1.68
N SER A 335 -9.09 -2.96 -3.02
CA SER A 335 -10.32 -2.86 -3.83
C SER A 335 -11.34 -3.94 -3.45
N THR A 336 -10.90 -5.17 -3.24
CA THR A 336 -11.77 -6.29 -2.85
C THR A 336 -12.41 -6.05 -1.48
N VAL A 337 -11.64 -5.61 -0.49
CA VAL A 337 -12.20 -5.24 0.84
C VAL A 337 -13.22 -4.12 0.69
N LEU A 338 -12.90 -3.07 -0.05
CA LEU A 338 -13.82 -1.96 -0.29
C LEU A 338 -15.11 -2.44 -0.97
N GLN A 339 -15.00 -3.29 -2.00
CA GLN A 339 -16.18 -3.84 -2.71
C GLN A 339 -17.08 -4.66 -1.79
N HIS A 340 -16.52 -5.44 -0.87
CA HIS A 340 -17.30 -6.17 0.12
C HIS A 340 -18.02 -5.26 1.11
N VAL A 341 -17.39 -4.14 1.50
CA VAL A 341 -17.98 -3.21 2.49
C VAL A 341 -19.04 -2.30 1.87
N VAL A 342 -18.80 -1.77 0.66
CA VAL A 342 -19.63 -0.70 0.08
C VAL A 342 -20.21 -1.00 -1.29
N GLY A 343 -19.92 -2.17 -1.88
CA GLY A 343 -20.24 -2.48 -3.27
C GLY A 343 -19.21 -1.90 -4.25
N ASN A 344 -19.31 -2.30 -5.50
CA ASN A 344 -18.36 -1.84 -6.54
C ASN A 344 -18.67 -0.43 -7.06
N GLU A 345 -19.95 -0.06 -7.15
CA GLU A 345 -20.42 1.26 -7.57
C GLU A 345 -20.44 2.21 -6.36
N ILE A 346 -19.61 3.24 -6.36
CA ILE A 346 -19.40 4.09 -5.17
C ILE A 346 -19.63 5.58 -5.39
N GLY A 347 -19.89 6.01 -6.62
CA GLY A 347 -19.82 7.40 -7.02
C GLY A 347 -18.40 7.78 -7.46
N GLU A 348 -18.16 9.06 -7.76
CA GLU A 348 -16.86 9.50 -8.29
C GLU A 348 -15.81 9.57 -7.19
N ILE A 349 -14.71 8.84 -7.37
CA ILE A 349 -13.45 9.03 -6.63
C ILE A 349 -12.43 9.70 -7.54
N THR A 350 -11.61 10.57 -6.98
CA THR A 350 -10.63 11.38 -7.71
C THR A 350 -9.27 11.27 -7.05
N LEU A 351 -8.23 11.01 -7.85
CA LEU A 351 -6.85 11.00 -7.37
C LEU A 351 -5.97 11.93 -8.19
N THR A 352 -4.94 12.45 -7.54
CA THR A 352 -3.76 13.06 -8.15
C THR A 352 -2.55 12.17 -7.94
N SER A 353 -1.49 12.34 -8.73
CA SER A 353 -0.28 11.53 -8.61
C SER A 353 0.97 12.41 -8.45
N PRO A 354 1.90 12.04 -7.56
CA PRO A 354 3.18 12.75 -7.43
C PRO A 354 4.09 12.55 -8.65
N THR A 355 3.82 11.54 -9.48
CA THR A 355 4.62 11.20 -10.67
C THR A 355 4.02 11.75 -11.96
N ALA A 356 2.86 12.41 -11.88
CA ALA A 356 2.17 13.08 -12.98
C ALA A 356 1.58 14.40 -12.46
N ALA A 357 2.44 15.40 -12.23
CA ALA A 357 2.05 16.69 -11.67
C ALA A 357 0.92 17.35 -12.49
N GLY A 358 -0.13 17.83 -11.82
CA GLY A 358 -1.31 18.42 -12.44
C GLY A 358 -2.30 17.44 -13.05
N ALA A 359 -1.95 16.15 -13.18
CA ALA A 359 -2.88 15.14 -13.67
C ALA A 359 -3.85 14.69 -12.58
N THR A 360 -5.11 14.51 -12.99
CA THR A 360 -6.18 13.98 -12.15
C THR A 360 -6.85 12.85 -12.89
N ARG A 361 -7.13 11.76 -12.17
CA ARG A 361 -7.89 10.62 -12.70
C ARG A 361 -9.10 10.35 -11.84
N LYS A 362 -10.16 9.79 -12.45
CA LYS A 362 -11.48 9.60 -11.83
C LYS A 362 -12.04 8.23 -12.17
N TRP A 363 -12.70 7.63 -11.20
CA TRP A 363 -13.40 6.35 -11.37
C TRP A 363 -14.71 6.38 -10.59
N THR A 364 -15.70 5.63 -11.06
CA THR A 364 -17.00 5.43 -10.38
C THR A 364 -17.14 4.00 -9.84
N ARG A 365 -16.25 3.10 -10.28
CA ARG A 365 -16.21 1.70 -9.86
C ARG A 365 -14.86 1.38 -9.25
N LEU A 366 -14.88 0.66 -8.13
CA LEU A 366 -13.65 0.25 -7.44
C LEU A 366 -12.79 -0.71 -8.27
N GLN A 367 -13.41 -1.56 -9.08
CA GLN A 367 -12.69 -2.46 -9.97
C GLN A 367 -11.89 -1.69 -11.02
N ASP A 368 -12.44 -0.62 -11.58
CA ASP A 368 -11.84 0.10 -12.70
C ASP A 368 -10.50 0.76 -12.31
N TYR A 369 -10.37 1.34 -11.10
CA TYR A 369 -9.07 1.86 -10.68
C TYR A 369 -8.04 0.74 -10.48
N SER A 370 -8.44 -0.41 -9.96
CA SER A 370 -7.55 -1.55 -9.75
C SER A 370 -7.05 -2.13 -11.07
N ASP A 371 -7.94 -2.22 -12.07
CA ASP A 371 -7.59 -2.67 -13.43
C ASP A 371 -6.68 -1.67 -14.14
N GLU A 372 -6.91 -0.37 -13.94
CA GLU A 372 -6.04 0.66 -14.48
C GLU A 372 -4.64 0.62 -13.87
N VAL A 373 -4.51 0.42 -12.54
CA VAL A 373 -3.22 0.19 -11.88
C VAL A 373 -2.47 -0.97 -12.53
N SER A 374 -3.18 -2.07 -12.79
CA SER A 374 -2.57 -3.28 -13.38
C SER A 374 -2.10 -3.03 -14.81
N SER A 375 -2.93 -2.39 -15.64
CA SER A 375 -2.60 -2.02 -17.02
C SER A 375 -1.41 -1.05 -17.11
N ALA A 376 -1.35 -0.09 -16.19
CA ALA A 376 -0.26 0.87 -16.08
C ALA A 376 1.12 0.21 -15.99
N ARG A 377 1.20 -0.96 -15.35
CA ARG A 377 2.49 -1.66 -15.16
C ARG A 377 3.02 -2.26 -16.46
N ILE A 378 2.13 -2.72 -17.35
CA ILE A 378 2.48 -3.19 -18.70
C ILE A 378 2.90 -1.98 -19.55
N TYR A 379 2.12 -0.90 -19.54
CA TYR A 379 2.41 0.32 -20.29
C TYR A 379 3.72 0.99 -19.85
N ALA A 380 4.08 0.85 -18.59
CA ALA A 380 5.35 1.36 -18.05
C ALA A 380 6.58 0.50 -18.43
N GLY A 381 6.38 -0.72 -18.92
CA GLY A 381 7.46 -1.65 -19.24
C GLY A 381 8.04 -2.37 -18.02
N PHE A 382 7.26 -2.53 -16.94
CA PHE A 382 7.74 -3.05 -15.65
C PHE A 382 7.30 -4.47 -15.34
N HIS A 383 6.12 -4.89 -15.81
CA HIS A 383 5.51 -6.17 -15.49
C HIS A 383 4.85 -6.81 -16.71
N TYR A 384 5.03 -8.13 -16.85
CA TYR A 384 4.34 -8.93 -17.86
C TYR A 384 2.86 -9.08 -17.50
N ARG A 385 2.00 -9.38 -18.49
CA ARG A 385 0.57 -9.58 -18.28
C ARG A 385 0.29 -10.72 -17.30
N PHE A 386 0.92 -11.88 -17.46
CA PHE A 386 0.76 -13.00 -16.52
C PHE A 386 1.11 -12.60 -15.07
N SER A 387 2.08 -11.69 -14.89
CA SER A 387 2.49 -11.18 -13.59
C SER A 387 1.45 -10.24 -12.98
N THR A 388 0.80 -9.40 -13.80
CA THR A 388 -0.28 -8.52 -13.33
C THR A 388 -1.52 -9.33 -12.95
N GLU A 389 -1.87 -10.35 -13.72
CA GLU A 389 -2.99 -11.25 -13.45
C GLU A 389 -2.77 -12.06 -12.17
N ALA A 390 -1.59 -12.65 -12.00
CA ALA A 390 -1.22 -13.36 -10.77
C ALA A 390 -1.29 -12.44 -9.53
N GLY A 391 -0.81 -11.21 -9.64
CA GLY A 391 -0.90 -10.22 -8.57
C GLY A 391 -2.35 -9.87 -8.22
N LYS A 392 -3.21 -9.63 -9.21
CA LYS A 392 -4.64 -9.36 -8.99
C LYS A 392 -5.33 -10.52 -8.27
N GLU A 393 -5.10 -11.75 -8.71
CA GLU A 393 -5.70 -12.94 -8.12
C GLU A 393 -5.25 -13.15 -6.66
N MET A 394 -3.96 -12.99 -6.38
CA MET A 394 -3.45 -13.03 -5.00
C MET A 394 -4.08 -11.95 -4.13
N GLY A 395 -4.18 -10.72 -4.63
CA GLY A 395 -4.79 -9.62 -3.91
C GLY A 395 -6.27 -9.86 -3.60
N LYS A 396 -7.02 -10.38 -4.57
CA LYS A 396 -8.42 -10.74 -4.37
C LYS A 396 -8.58 -11.75 -3.23
N LYS A 397 -7.80 -12.83 -3.22
CA LYS A 397 -7.83 -13.85 -2.15
C LYS A 397 -7.53 -13.27 -0.77
N ILE A 398 -6.57 -12.33 -0.68
CA ILE A 398 -6.24 -11.65 0.57
C ILE A 398 -7.38 -10.75 1.03
N GLY A 399 -7.99 -9.99 0.12
CA GLY A 399 -9.15 -9.16 0.42
C GLY A 399 -10.35 -9.97 0.89
N ASP A 400 -10.67 -11.07 0.18
CA ASP A 400 -11.74 -12.00 0.53
C ASP A 400 -11.51 -12.62 1.93
N LEU A 401 -10.30 -13.11 2.21
CA LEU A 401 -9.93 -13.65 3.52
C LEU A 401 -10.11 -12.59 4.61
N THR A 402 -9.58 -11.38 4.39
CA THR A 402 -9.61 -10.32 5.39
C THR A 402 -11.05 -9.93 5.75
N PHE A 403 -11.89 -9.68 4.75
CA PHE A 403 -13.29 -9.33 4.99
C PHE A 403 -14.09 -10.49 5.59
N GLY A 404 -13.87 -11.71 5.11
CA GLY A 404 -14.62 -12.90 5.51
C GLY A 404 -14.26 -13.44 6.89
N THR A 405 -13.14 -13.01 7.49
CA THR A 405 -12.67 -13.57 8.77
C THR A 405 -12.42 -12.53 9.86
N GLN A 406 -12.28 -11.25 9.52
CA GLN A 406 -11.92 -10.23 10.50
C GLN A 406 -13.08 -9.27 10.77
N MET A 407 -13.21 -8.89 12.04
CA MET A 407 -14.14 -7.83 12.47
C MET A 407 -15.58 -8.06 11.95
N LEU A 408 -16.04 -9.29 12.02
CA LEU A 408 -17.39 -9.68 11.59
C LEU A 408 -18.45 -8.98 12.46
N GLY A 409 -19.64 -8.77 11.91
CA GLY A 409 -20.77 -8.27 12.71
C GLY A 409 -21.11 -9.23 13.84
N ALA A 410 -21.56 -8.71 14.98
CA ALA A 410 -21.78 -9.51 16.20
C ALA A 410 -22.71 -10.72 16.00
N VAL A 411 -23.66 -10.66 15.06
CA VAL A 411 -24.56 -11.78 14.74
C VAL A 411 -23.84 -12.87 13.95
N ALA A 412 -22.95 -12.50 13.02
CA ALA A 412 -22.18 -13.43 12.20
C ALA A 412 -21.12 -14.18 13.03
N ASP A 413 -20.48 -13.49 14.00
CA ASP A 413 -19.49 -14.10 14.90
C ASP A 413 -20.11 -15.22 15.77
N ALA A 414 -21.37 -15.06 16.18
CA ALA A 414 -22.08 -16.09 16.96
C ALA A 414 -22.43 -17.35 16.14
N GLN A 415 -22.56 -17.23 14.83
CA GLN A 415 -22.85 -18.37 13.93
C GLN A 415 -21.59 -19.16 13.55
N GLN A 416 -20.42 -18.50 13.44
CA GLN A 416 -19.15 -19.17 13.15
C GLN A 416 -18.57 -19.95 14.33
N LYS A 417 -18.99 -19.64 15.56
CA LYS A 417 -18.56 -20.33 16.80
C LYS A 417 -19.42 -21.55 17.17
N ARG A 418 -20.43 -21.87 16.38
CA ARG A 418 -21.26 -23.09 16.50
C ARG A 418 -20.86 -24.12 15.45
#